data_12656453d95451489191a51568397dde
#
_entry.id   12656453d95451489191a51568397dde
#
_cell.length_a   1.000
_cell.length_b   1.000
_cell.length_c   1.000
_cell.angle_alpha   90.00
_cell.angle_beta   90.00
_cell.angle_gamma   90.00
#
_symmetry.space_group_name_H-M   'P 1'
#
loop_
_entity.id
_entity.type
_entity.pdbx_description
1 polymer ?
#
loop_
_entity_poly.entity_id
_entity_poly.type
_entity_poly.pdbx_seq_one_letter_code
_entity_poly.pdbx_strand_id
1 'polypeptide(L)'
;NLFSDLTDVLVSPYSEYLLSMYSGKFSMSEINETLPENPIEIFQPDYYEDYLNNDMHPFKLALIENDVYNFIPQSSMLLLHCSGDDNVAYENAEVAYNHFIDEGAEDVSLVDGGNFNHNDCAQFAIISAKIWIDSLSNICVPENTNINQLSSAINKYLIKKINVLGKDTNQKGFNIEIYDDGSVQKKYVIE
;
A
#
# COMPACT_ATOMS: atom_id res chain seq x y z
N ASN A 1 24.82 5.39 6.91
CA ASN A 1 24.71 6.51 5.95
C ASN A 1 25.29 6.06 4.62
N LEU A 2 24.54 6.24 3.55
CA LEU A 2 24.98 5.91 2.17
C LEU A 2 26.03 6.90 1.65
N PHE A 3 26.03 8.10 2.16
CA PHE A 3 26.95 9.19 1.80
C PHE A 3 27.25 10.08 3.02
N SER A 4 28.42 10.68 3.02
CA SER A 4 28.85 11.59 4.09
C SER A 4 28.33 13.00 3.89
N ASP A 5 28.19 13.45 2.64
CA ASP A 5 27.69 14.75 2.24
C ASP A 5 26.79 14.61 0.99
N LEU A 6 25.76 15.47 0.88
CA LEU A 6 24.91 15.49 -0.32
C LEU A 6 25.65 16.03 -1.54
N THR A 7 26.69 16.80 -1.38
CA THR A 7 27.55 17.29 -2.48
C THR A 7 28.30 16.17 -3.20
N ASP A 8 28.47 15.01 -2.54
CA ASP A 8 29.06 13.82 -3.18
C ASP A 8 28.09 13.19 -4.21
N VAL A 9 26.79 13.47 -4.05
CA VAL A 9 25.70 12.84 -4.84
C VAL A 9 25.01 13.83 -5.74
N LEU A 10 24.75 15.06 -5.26
CA LEU A 10 23.94 16.06 -5.94
C LEU A 10 24.78 17.26 -6.36
N VAL A 11 24.47 17.81 -7.53
CA VAL A 11 25.07 19.07 -7.99
C VAL A 11 24.45 20.27 -7.27
N SER A 12 25.20 21.39 -7.17
CA SER A 12 24.64 22.67 -6.76
C SER A 12 23.63 23.17 -7.82
N PRO A 13 22.51 23.79 -7.40
CA PRO A 13 22.15 24.19 -6.03
C PRO A 13 21.39 23.10 -5.25
N TYR A 14 21.09 21.94 -5.82
CA TYR A 14 20.23 20.90 -5.20
C TYR A 14 20.80 20.34 -3.91
N SER A 15 22.11 20.11 -3.85
CA SER A 15 22.80 19.65 -2.64
C SER A 15 22.63 20.59 -1.44
N GLU A 16 22.36 21.87 -1.67
CA GLU A 16 22.27 22.89 -0.63
C GLU A 16 20.88 22.99 -0.02
N TYR A 17 19.81 22.87 -0.82
CA TYR A 17 18.46 23.14 -0.36
C TYR A 17 17.52 21.94 -0.34
N LEU A 18 17.76 20.90 -1.16
CA LEU A 18 16.79 19.84 -1.40
C LEU A 18 16.36 19.15 -0.10
N LEU A 19 17.31 18.84 0.79
CA LEU A 19 16.99 18.18 2.06
C LEU A 19 16.05 19.02 2.94
N SER A 20 16.17 20.35 2.90
CA SER A 20 15.35 21.26 3.70
C SER A 20 13.88 21.28 3.20
N MET A 21 13.65 20.98 1.94
CA MET A 21 12.31 20.94 1.35
C MET A 21 11.49 19.75 1.83
N TYR A 22 12.13 18.65 2.24
CA TYR A 22 11.46 17.48 2.83
C TYR A 22 11.15 17.63 4.33
N SER A 23 11.15 18.85 4.85
CA SER A 23 10.83 19.17 6.25
C SER A 23 9.34 19.09 6.61
N GLY A 24 8.48 18.77 5.64
CA GLY A 24 7.01 18.75 5.79
C GLY A 24 6.35 20.14 5.71
N LYS A 25 7.10 21.18 5.35
CA LYS A 25 6.60 22.56 5.19
C LYS A 25 6.19 22.88 3.75
N PHE A 26 6.65 22.11 2.79
CA PHE A 26 6.42 22.29 1.37
C PHE A 26 5.50 21.18 0.84
N SER A 27 4.60 21.53 -0.06
CA SER A 27 3.81 20.57 -0.82
C SER A 27 4.67 19.88 -1.89
N MET A 28 4.21 18.74 -2.40
CA MET A 28 4.88 18.05 -3.51
C MET A 28 5.00 18.94 -4.74
N SER A 29 3.99 19.75 -5.04
CA SER A 29 4.02 20.70 -6.17
C SER A 29 5.14 21.70 -6.01
N GLU A 30 5.28 22.32 -4.84
CA GLU A 30 6.35 23.28 -4.56
C GLU A 30 7.74 22.65 -4.66
N ILE A 31 7.89 21.39 -4.24
CA ILE A 31 9.15 20.66 -4.39
C ILE A 31 9.43 20.40 -5.88
N ASN A 32 8.46 19.88 -6.61
CA ASN A 32 8.63 19.53 -8.03
C ASN A 32 8.93 20.77 -8.90
N GLU A 33 8.36 21.94 -8.60
CA GLU A 33 8.65 23.19 -9.32
C GLU A 33 10.10 23.64 -9.22
N THR A 34 10.84 23.16 -8.23
CA THR A 34 12.27 23.48 -8.03
C THR A 34 13.21 22.46 -8.66
N LEU A 35 12.68 21.33 -9.11
CA LEU A 35 13.46 20.26 -9.73
C LEU A 35 13.46 20.39 -11.26
N PRO A 36 14.48 19.86 -11.95
CA PRO A 36 14.48 19.80 -13.41
C PRO A 36 13.47 18.75 -13.90
N GLU A 37 13.04 18.89 -15.15
CA GLU A 37 12.15 17.90 -15.79
C GLU A 37 12.77 16.50 -15.83
N ASN A 38 14.08 16.44 -16.05
CA ASN A 38 14.83 15.19 -16.00
C ASN A 38 15.53 15.04 -14.64
N PRO A 39 15.09 14.13 -13.78
CA PRO A 39 15.66 13.97 -12.44
C PRO A 39 17.14 13.54 -12.42
N ILE A 40 17.67 13.04 -13.55
CA ILE A 40 19.10 12.69 -13.65
C ILE A 40 19.99 13.91 -13.51
N GLU A 41 19.52 15.09 -13.92
CA GLU A 41 20.28 16.33 -13.92
C GLU A 41 20.65 16.85 -12.52
N ILE A 42 20.01 16.34 -11.48
CA ILE A 42 20.37 16.71 -10.09
C ILE A 42 21.58 15.93 -9.56
N PHE A 43 21.99 14.85 -10.21
CA PHE A 43 23.09 14.01 -9.73
C PHE A 43 24.45 14.48 -10.26
N GLN A 44 25.49 14.28 -9.43
CA GLN A 44 26.86 14.41 -9.90
C GLN A 44 27.10 13.43 -11.05
N PRO A 45 27.71 13.87 -12.16
CA PRO A 45 27.92 13.00 -13.34
C PRO A 45 28.69 11.73 -13.01
N ASP A 46 29.79 11.84 -12.24
CA ASP A 46 30.61 10.70 -11.86
C ASP A 46 29.88 9.71 -10.95
N TYR A 47 29.02 10.21 -10.04
CA TYR A 47 28.17 9.39 -9.19
C TYR A 47 27.14 8.61 -10.02
N TYR A 48 26.51 9.28 -10.97
CA TYR A 48 25.52 8.65 -11.84
C TYR A 48 26.16 7.63 -12.79
N GLU A 49 27.36 7.93 -13.32
CA GLU A 49 28.12 6.98 -14.15
C GLU A 49 28.52 5.73 -13.35
N ASP A 50 29.01 5.89 -12.12
CA ASP A 50 29.31 4.74 -11.24
C ASP A 50 28.04 3.95 -10.92
N TYR A 51 26.91 4.62 -10.63
CA TYR A 51 25.64 3.94 -10.43
C TYR A 51 25.24 3.08 -11.62
N LEU A 52 25.44 3.54 -12.85
CA LEU A 52 25.08 2.77 -14.04
C LEU A 52 25.97 1.53 -14.24
N ASN A 53 27.27 1.66 -13.99
CA ASN A 53 28.28 0.68 -14.40
C ASN A 53 28.77 -0.23 -13.26
N ASN A 54 28.42 0.05 -12.02
CA ASN A 54 28.87 -0.68 -10.84
C ASN A 54 27.71 -1.41 -10.16
N ASP A 55 27.64 -2.73 -10.28
CA ASP A 55 26.58 -3.52 -9.64
C ASP A 55 26.69 -3.55 -8.11
N MET A 56 27.86 -3.23 -7.56
CA MET A 56 28.09 -3.11 -6.13
C MET A 56 27.93 -1.66 -5.62
N HIS A 57 27.37 -0.77 -6.44
CA HIS A 57 27.14 0.61 -6.04
C HIS A 57 26.29 0.67 -4.77
N PRO A 58 26.70 1.43 -3.71
CA PRO A 58 26.00 1.42 -2.42
C PRO A 58 24.51 1.77 -2.50
N PHE A 59 24.13 2.64 -3.42
CA PHE A 59 22.73 3.01 -3.63
C PHE A 59 21.94 1.85 -4.27
N LYS A 60 22.51 1.11 -5.23
CA LYS A 60 21.85 -0.10 -5.77
C LYS A 60 21.62 -1.14 -4.68
N LEU A 61 22.62 -1.38 -3.85
CA LEU A 61 22.50 -2.35 -2.75
C LEU A 61 21.42 -1.92 -1.74
N ALA A 62 21.37 -0.63 -1.44
CA ALA A 62 20.32 -0.11 -0.54
C ALA A 62 18.92 -0.21 -1.15
N LEU A 63 18.75 -0.05 -2.45
CA LEU A 63 17.47 -0.29 -3.12
C LEU A 63 17.06 -1.75 -3.02
N ILE A 64 17.98 -2.68 -3.28
CA ILE A 64 17.75 -4.13 -3.17
C ILE A 64 17.37 -4.51 -1.72
N GLU A 65 18.03 -3.92 -0.70
CA GLU A 65 17.67 -4.15 0.71
C GLU A 65 16.27 -3.64 1.07
N ASN A 66 15.73 -2.69 0.31
CA ASN A 66 14.41 -2.14 0.49
C ASN A 66 13.34 -2.79 -0.41
N ASP A 67 13.71 -3.76 -1.24
CA ASP A 67 12.74 -4.53 -2.01
C ASP A 67 11.80 -5.30 -1.08
N VAL A 68 10.49 -5.09 -1.27
CA VAL A 68 9.46 -5.62 -0.37
C VAL A 68 8.83 -6.93 -0.86
N TYR A 69 9.27 -7.48 -1.98
CA TYR A 69 8.71 -8.71 -2.55
C TYR A 69 9.49 -9.99 -2.17
N ASN A 70 10.55 -9.91 -1.33
CA ASN A 70 11.37 -11.04 -0.90
C ASN A 70 10.65 -11.93 0.14
N PHE A 71 9.46 -12.44 -0.20
CA PHE A 71 8.71 -13.41 0.60
C PHE A 71 7.81 -14.26 -0.29
N ILE A 72 7.28 -15.36 0.25
CA ILE A 72 6.30 -16.19 -0.46
C ILE A 72 4.92 -15.93 0.14
N PRO A 73 3.96 -15.37 -0.61
CA PRO A 73 2.58 -15.19 -0.15
C PRO A 73 1.96 -16.54 0.28
N GLN A 74 1.40 -16.58 1.48
CA GLN A 74 0.74 -17.78 2.04
C GLN A 74 -0.79 -17.71 1.91
N SER A 75 -1.31 -16.63 1.39
CA SER A 75 -2.74 -16.39 1.15
C SER A 75 -2.93 -15.86 -0.25
N SER A 76 -4.16 -15.92 -0.75
CA SER A 76 -4.53 -15.31 -2.03
C SER A 76 -4.03 -13.87 -2.10
N MET A 77 -3.33 -13.52 -3.17
CA MET A 77 -2.80 -12.19 -3.41
C MET A 77 -3.18 -11.71 -4.80
N LEU A 78 -3.65 -10.47 -4.89
CA LEU A 78 -3.93 -9.80 -6.15
C LEU A 78 -3.10 -8.53 -6.26
N LEU A 79 -2.25 -8.47 -7.27
CA LEU A 79 -1.54 -7.27 -7.69
C LEU A 79 -2.38 -6.56 -8.77
N LEU A 80 -2.67 -5.30 -8.54
CA LEU A 80 -3.45 -4.45 -9.47
C LEU A 80 -2.61 -3.25 -9.85
N HIS A 81 -2.33 -3.11 -11.14
CA HIS A 81 -1.54 -2.00 -11.66
C HIS A 81 -2.00 -1.67 -13.08
N CYS A 82 -1.66 -0.51 -13.60
CA CYS A 82 -1.97 -0.13 -14.97
C CYS A 82 -0.70 0.05 -15.78
N SER A 83 -0.67 -0.53 -16.97
CA SER A 83 0.47 -0.45 -17.88
C SER A 83 0.74 0.96 -18.43
N GLY A 84 -0.21 1.88 -18.30
CA GLY A 84 -0.05 3.28 -18.64
C GLY A 84 0.29 4.20 -17.47
N ASP A 85 0.63 3.64 -16.30
CA ASP A 85 1.00 4.42 -15.12
C ASP A 85 2.27 5.25 -15.39
N ASP A 86 2.15 6.57 -15.29
CA ASP A 86 3.20 7.54 -15.59
C ASP A 86 4.04 7.94 -14.36
N ASN A 87 3.68 7.46 -13.16
CA ASN A 87 4.38 7.75 -11.92
C ASN A 87 5.12 6.53 -11.36
N VAL A 88 4.52 5.35 -11.49
CA VAL A 88 5.09 4.09 -11.00
C VAL A 88 5.13 3.09 -12.14
N ALA A 89 6.33 2.62 -12.48
CA ALA A 89 6.52 1.67 -13.57
C ALA A 89 5.76 0.36 -13.33
N TYR A 90 5.00 -0.10 -14.34
CA TYR A 90 4.25 -1.35 -14.29
C TYR A 90 5.15 -2.58 -14.04
N GLU A 91 6.38 -2.51 -14.53
CA GLU A 91 7.41 -3.52 -14.35
C GLU A 91 7.68 -3.86 -12.88
N ASN A 92 7.45 -2.94 -11.95
CA ASN A 92 7.57 -3.23 -10.51
C ASN A 92 6.57 -4.31 -10.07
N ALA A 93 5.36 -4.30 -10.60
CA ALA A 93 4.35 -5.31 -10.32
C ALA A 93 4.69 -6.64 -11.02
N GLU A 94 5.24 -6.60 -12.24
CA GLU A 94 5.67 -7.80 -12.96
C GLU A 94 6.84 -8.49 -12.26
N VAL A 95 7.83 -7.73 -11.77
CA VAL A 95 8.99 -8.28 -11.03
C VAL A 95 8.49 -8.98 -9.76
N ALA A 96 7.61 -8.34 -8.98
CA ALA A 96 7.05 -8.94 -7.78
C ALA A 96 6.24 -10.21 -8.09
N TYR A 97 5.36 -10.15 -9.09
CA TYR A 97 4.54 -11.28 -9.53
C TYR A 97 5.40 -12.48 -9.95
N ASN A 98 6.39 -12.23 -10.83
CA ASN A 98 7.27 -13.29 -11.32
C ASN A 98 8.07 -13.92 -10.18
N HIS A 99 8.61 -13.12 -9.26
CA HIS A 99 9.29 -13.62 -8.08
C HIS A 99 8.39 -14.53 -7.23
N PHE A 100 7.16 -14.12 -6.94
CA PHE A 100 6.23 -14.93 -6.15
C PHE A 100 5.91 -16.27 -6.83
N ILE A 101 5.69 -16.28 -8.15
CA ILE A 101 5.44 -17.51 -8.91
C ILE A 101 6.68 -18.42 -8.93
N ASP A 102 7.88 -17.87 -9.18
CA ASP A 102 9.13 -18.62 -9.24
C ASP A 102 9.48 -19.25 -7.87
N GLU A 103 9.13 -18.57 -6.77
CA GLU A 103 9.30 -19.06 -5.40
C GLU A 103 8.17 -20.03 -4.96
N GLY A 104 7.20 -20.31 -5.83
CA GLY A 104 6.17 -21.33 -5.61
C GLY A 104 4.93 -20.85 -4.88
N ALA A 105 4.59 -19.56 -4.94
CA ALA A 105 3.31 -19.08 -4.45
C ALA A 105 2.15 -19.70 -5.24
N GLU A 106 1.15 -20.26 -4.54
CA GLU A 106 0.08 -21.04 -5.16
C GLU A 106 -1.05 -20.18 -5.72
N ASP A 107 -1.32 -19.01 -5.13
CA ASP A 107 -2.49 -18.19 -5.44
C ASP A 107 -2.12 -16.70 -5.49
N VAL A 108 -1.40 -16.34 -6.55
CA VAL A 108 -1.05 -14.95 -6.86
C VAL A 108 -1.53 -14.60 -8.26
N SER A 109 -2.12 -13.44 -8.41
CA SER A 109 -2.58 -12.93 -9.71
C SER A 109 -2.07 -11.50 -9.92
N LEU A 110 -1.72 -11.18 -11.17
CA LEU A 110 -1.44 -9.82 -11.62
C LEU A 110 -2.50 -9.42 -12.65
N VAL A 111 -3.15 -8.29 -12.44
CA VAL A 111 -4.17 -7.74 -13.34
C VAL A 111 -3.74 -6.35 -13.80
N ASP A 112 -3.58 -6.22 -15.11
CA ASP A 112 -3.36 -4.94 -15.77
C ASP A 112 -4.69 -4.21 -15.98
N GLY A 113 -4.80 -3.00 -15.46
CA GLY A 113 -5.93 -2.10 -15.67
C GLY A 113 -5.92 -1.44 -17.04
N GLY A 114 -4.84 -1.57 -17.81
CA GLY A 114 -4.68 -0.98 -19.13
C GLY A 114 -3.96 0.38 -19.12
N ASN A 115 -4.15 1.13 -20.20
CA ASN A 115 -3.41 2.37 -20.43
C ASN A 115 -4.02 3.58 -19.69
N PHE A 116 -4.10 3.48 -18.35
CA PHE A 116 -4.49 4.59 -17.48
C PHE A 116 -3.27 5.18 -16.79
N ASN A 117 -3.23 6.51 -16.64
CA ASN A 117 -2.24 7.19 -15.80
C ASN A 117 -2.44 6.83 -14.32
N HIS A 118 -1.49 7.21 -13.47
CA HIS A 118 -1.50 6.88 -12.05
C HIS A 118 -2.81 7.21 -11.33
N ASN A 119 -3.34 8.41 -11.54
CA ASN A 119 -4.56 8.87 -10.86
C ASN A 119 -5.81 8.14 -11.34
N ASP A 120 -5.92 7.91 -12.65
CA ASP A 120 -7.08 7.23 -13.24
C ASP A 120 -7.04 5.73 -12.93
N CYS A 121 -5.84 5.13 -12.83
CA CYS A 121 -5.65 3.75 -12.41
C CYS A 121 -6.18 3.48 -11.00
N ALA A 122 -6.09 4.43 -10.10
CA ALA A 122 -6.53 4.27 -8.70
C ALA A 122 -8.01 3.86 -8.60
N GLN A 123 -8.89 4.42 -9.43
CA GLN A 123 -10.30 4.06 -9.44
C GLN A 123 -10.51 2.60 -9.86
N PHE A 124 -9.86 2.18 -10.94
CA PHE A 124 -9.89 0.79 -11.41
C PHE A 124 -9.39 -0.16 -10.32
N ALA A 125 -8.23 0.12 -9.74
CA ALA A 125 -7.61 -0.72 -8.74
C ALA A 125 -8.49 -0.89 -7.49
N ILE A 126 -9.07 0.20 -6.96
CA ILE A 126 -9.93 0.17 -5.78
C ILE A 126 -11.21 -0.64 -6.03
N ILE A 127 -11.88 -0.45 -7.18
CA ILE A 127 -13.10 -1.18 -7.50
C ILE A 127 -12.81 -2.67 -7.70
N SER A 128 -11.75 -2.99 -8.45
CA SER A 128 -11.35 -4.38 -8.72
C SER A 128 -10.92 -5.10 -7.44
N ALA A 129 -10.15 -4.44 -6.57
CA ALA A 129 -9.78 -4.98 -5.26
C ALA A 129 -11.00 -5.28 -4.39
N LYS A 130 -11.98 -4.37 -4.37
CA LYS A 130 -13.23 -4.60 -3.64
C LYS A 130 -13.99 -5.83 -4.15
N ILE A 131 -14.15 -5.95 -5.46
CA ILE A 131 -14.85 -7.09 -6.07
C ILE A 131 -14.13 -8.39 -5.74
N TRP A 132 -12.82 -8.41 -5.83
CA TRP A 132 -11.99 -9.56 -5.52
C TRP A 132 -12.10 -9.96 -4.04
N ILE A 133 -11.97 -9.02 -3.11
CA ILE A 133 -12.13 -9.28 -1.66
C ILE A 133 -13.54 -9.81 -1.35
N ASP A 134 -14.58 -9.23 -1.96
CA ASP A 134 -15.96 -9.69 -1.79
C ASP A 134 -16.13 -11.14 -2.29
N SER A 135 -15.45 -11.52 -3.38
CA SER A 135 -15.48 -12.89 -3.90
C SER A 135 -14.84 -13.89 -2.94
N LEU A 136 -13.74 -13.53 -2.29
CA LEU A 136 -13.08 -14.37 -1.30
C LEU A 136 -13.93 -14.54 -0.04
N SER A 137 -14.65 -13.51 0.37
CA SER A 137 -15.51 -13.58 1.56
C SER A 137 -16.66 -14.57 1.40
N ASN A 138 -17.12 -14.81 0.18
CA ASN A 138 -18.17 -15.79 -0.11
C ASN A 138 -17.69 -17.24 -0.06
N ILE A 139 -16.37 -17.48 -0.18
CA ILE A 139 -15.78 -18.82 -0.10
C ILE A 139 -15.73 -19.30 1.37
N CYS A 140 -15.72 -18.39 2.33
CA CYS A 140 -15.73 -18.70 3.76
C CYS A 140 -17.12 -19.01 4.33
N VAL A 141 -18.19 -19.05 3.52
CA VAL A 141 -19.48 -19.54 3.97
C VAL A 141 -19.41 -21.08 4.00
N PRO A 142 -19.38 -21.75 5.16
CA PRO A 142 -19.36 -23.19 5.19
C PRO A 142 -20.64 -23.70 4.49
N GLU A 143 -20.49 -24.46 3.42
CA GLU A 143 -21.57 -25.24 2.84
C GLU A 143 -22.09 -26.19 3.92
N ASN A 144 -23.26 -25.93 4.45
CA ASN A 144 -23.93 -26.63 5.55
C ASN A 144 -23.69 -26.09 6.97
N THR A 145 -24.00 -24.84 7.18
CA THR A 145 -24.74 -24.55 8.40
C THR A 145 -26.23 -24.60 8.05
N ASN A 146 -26.81 -25.78 8.15
CA ASN A 146 -28.23 -25.92 8.44
C ASN A 146 -28.49 -25.30 9.81
N ILE A 147 -28.33 -24.00 9.93
CA ILE A 147 -28.97 -23.19 10.94
C ILE A 147 -30.37 -22.90 10.44
N ASN A 148 -31.10 -23.99 10.19
CA ASN A 148 -32.51 -23.96 10.28
C ASN A 148 -32.83 -23.86 11.76
N GLN A 149 -33.15 -22.64 12.17
CA GLN A 149 -33.93 -22.35 13.38
C GLN A 149 -33.25 -22.68 14.71
N LEU A 150 -32.44 -21.77 15.18
CA LEU A 150 -32.63 -21.35 16.55
C LEU A 150 -32.93 -19.83 16.57
N SER A 151 -34.11 -19.47 16.15
CA SER A 151 -34.77 -18.26 16.62
C SER A 151 -35.31 -18.49 18.04
N SER A 152 -34.47 -18.97 18.93
CA SER A 152 -34.61 -18.70 20.34
C SER A 152 -33.90 -17.39 20.58
N ALA A 153 -34.63 -16.41 21.07
CA ALA A 153 -34.08 -15.17 21.54
C ALA A 153 -33.02 -15.47 22.61
N ILE A 154 -31.80 -15.72 22.19
CA ILE A 154 -30.65 -15.72 23.07
C ILE A 154 -30.52 -14.24 23.43
N ASN A 155 -30.84 -13.91 24.67
CA ASN A 155 -30.60 -12.58 25.22
C ASN A 155 -29.10 -12.33 25.13
N LYS A 156 -28.68 -11.58 24.10
CA LYS A 156 -27.29 -11.14 23.95
C LYS A 156 -27.04 -10.06 24.99
N TYR A 157 -25.99 -10.23 25.76
CA TYR A 157 -25.56 -9.23 26.72
C TYR A 157 -24.45 -8.37 26.12
N LEU A 158 -24.64 -7.06 26.17
CA LEU A 158 -23.62 -6.10 25.73
C LEU A 158 -22.43 -6.16 26.70
N ILE A 159 -21.28 -6.61 26.22
CA ILE A 159 -20.04 -6.66 27.00
C ILE A 159 -19.34 -5.30 26.97
N LYS A 160 -19.25 -4.72 25.78
CA LYS A 160 -18.45 -3.50 25.57
C LYS A 160 -19.02 -2.63 24.48
N LYS A 161 -18.92 -1.30 24.69
CA LYS A 161 -19.26 -0.29 23.69
C LYS A 161 -18.07 0.64 23.49
N ILE A 162 -17.56 0.69 22.28
CA ILE A 162 -16.38 1.48 21.91
C ILE A 162 -16.70 2.43 20.75
N ASN A 163 -15.94 3.52 20.64
CA ASN A 163 -15.93 4.39 19.48
C ASN A 163 -14.99 3.86 18.38
N VAL A 164 -14.90 4.56 17.27
CA VAL A 164 -14.03 4.21 16.12
C VAL A 164 -12.54 4.18 16.46
N LEU A 165 -12.12 4.75 17.59
CA LEU A 165 -10.75 4.73 18.10
C LEU A 165 -10.51 3.59 19.11
N GLY A 166 -11.49 2.69 19.30
CA GLY A 166 -11.40 1.57 20.24
C GLY A 166 -11.53 1.96 21.71
N LYS A 167 -11.89 3.21 22.03
CA LYS A 167 -12.09 3.68 23.41
C LYS A 167 -13.54 3.45 23.86
N ASP A 168 -13.70 3.04 25.11
CA ASP A 168 -15.03 2.90 25.73
C ASP A 168 -15.81 4.21 25.62
N THR A 169 -17.08 4.11 25.25
CA THR A 169 -17.90 5.29 25.03
C THR A 169 -19.38 5.04 25.30
N ASN A 170 -20.04 6.06 25.87
CA ASN A 170 -21.49 6.17 25.92
C ASN A 170 -21.98 7.43 25.16
N GLN A 171 -21.12 8.03 24.34
CA GLN A 171 -21.42 9.26 23.63
C GLN A 171 -22.20 8.99 22.34
N LYS A 172 -22.85 10.06 21.86
CA LYS A 172 -23.47 10.12 20.53
C LYS A 172 -22.44 9.91 19.43
N GLY A 173 -22.89 9.45 18.27
CA GLY A 173 -22.04 9.19 17.12
C GLY A 173 -21.91 7.71 16.80
N PHE A 174 -20.88 7.36 16.05
CA PHE A 174 -20.66 6.00 15.60
C PHE A 174 -20.04 5.15 16.71
N ASN A 175 -20.77 4.10 17.09
CA ASN A 175 -20.40 3.17 18.16
C ASN A 175 -20.32 1.74 17.64
N ILE A 176 -19.43 0.96 18.23
CA ILE A 176 -19.28 -0.50 18.02
C ILE A 176 -19.66 -1.18 19.32
N GLU A 177 -20.71 -1.99 19.28
CA GLU A 177 -21.21 -2.78 20.41
C GLU A 177 -20.73 -4.23 20.26
N ILE A 178 -20.08 -4.76 21.29
CA ILE A 178 -19.54 -6.12 21.36
C ILE A 178 -20.36 -6.91 22.38
N TYR A 179 -20.85 -8.07 21.97
CA TYR A 179 -21.74 -8.90 22.76
C TYR A 179 -21.04 -10.16 23.27
N ASP A 180 -21.63 -10.84 24.24
CA ASP A 180 -21.13 -12.04 24.93
C ASP A 180 -20.98 -13.26 24.01
N ASP A 181 -21.72 -13.29 22.90
CA ASP A 181 -21.62 -14.32 21.87
C ASP A 181 -20.50 -14.04 20.84
N GLY A 182 -19.68 -12.99 21.06
CA GLY A 182 -18.63 -12.55 20.14
C GLY A 182 -19.15 -11.73 18.95
N SER A 183 -20.47 -11.55 18.81
CA SER A 183 -21.01 -10.74 17.72
C SER A 183 -20.77 -9.25 17.95
N VAL A 184 -20.68 -8.51 16.84
CA VAL A 184 -20.40 -7.08 16.82
C VAL A 184 -21.49 -6.36 16.05
N GLN A 185 -22.03 -5.30 16.60
CA GLN A 185 -22.97 -4.40 15.92
C GLN A 185 -22.41 -3.01 15.81
N LYS A 186 -22.63 -2.39 14.65
CA LYS A 186 -22.30 -0.98 14.40
C LYS A 186 -23.56 -0.15 14.52
N LYS A 187 -23.55 0.85 15.41
CA LYS A 187 -24.70 1.75 15.63
C LYS A 187 -24.28 3.20 15.52
N TYR A 188 -25.15 3.99 14.91
CA TYR A 188 -25.05 5.45 14.94
C TYR A 188 -26.11 5.98 15.89
N VAL A 189 -25.68 6.60 16.98
CA VAL A 189 -26.58 7.15 18.03
C VAL A 189 -26.73 8.65 17.81
N ILE A 190 -27.95 9.08 17.53
CA ILE A 190 -28.28 10.46 17.18
C ILE A 190 -28.75 11.25 18.43
N GLU A 191 -29.40 10.62 19.40
CA GLU A 191 -29.90 11.23 20.65
C GLU A 191 -29.51 10.39 21.88
#